data_775bca8c141838b3c326a8b951901d6a
#
_entry.id   775bca8c141838b3c326a8b951901d6a
#
_cell.length_a   1.000
_cell.length_b   1.000
_cell.length_c   1.000
_cell.angle_alpha   90.00
_cell.angle_beta   90.00
_cell.angle_gamma   90.00
#
_symmetry.space_group_name_H-M   'P 1'
#
loop_
_entity.id
_entity.type
_entity.pdbx_description
1 polymer ?
#
loop_
_entity_poly.entity_id
_entity_poly.type
_entity_poly.pdbx_seq_one_letter_code
_entity_poly.pdbx_strand_id
1 'polypeptide(L)'
;MPSTRARAHVVWAAVGIFVLTWSFRYMSLVGFPNDHFLYLAPAQQMRAGELPSRDFVDPGTPLMYAVSAAARLVVDAPLLAEALVVSTAFALAAALTVYAAFIASGSLVIAVAVALVQVAMFPRSYHYPKLLLYAAGVLVIWRYSAEPSARRALLVGACIVVAFLFRHDHGVYLTAAALVAAVIARPGWKGAVLRTSQMAGIVALLASPYLVFVATVTGLAQHFASGAAYSRSEIGRAIAGLPAFDWAEVLSAQNLLIWLFYIFHLVPIVAIAVLIWRRAWARSDRSEWVLMLPVAVLAIAANLTLLRDPLDARLPDVAVPIGVLGAWLMPQPWRGTGIRFIAGRALVLVFAGACLAGANVIGRPAEQLDRAVLLTRPARVLEHARSVLAELQMSFHEGHLPSRVTKTLVPFMEYVGRCTAPHQRLFVAGDAPEIYVFSRRLFAGGQPALRNGFFSSIDDQQRLVSRLRTQDVPLALVLTEGDARLFSVVMAELDAGFQSVREIIVEGQGVVDVRVNRRARTNRLDESTGLPCFT
;
A
#
# COMPACT_ATOMS: atom_id res chain seq x y z
N MET A 1 17.44 25.91 -15.10
CA MET A 1 16.07 25.87 -14.50
C MET A 1 15.07 26.27 -15.57
N PRO A 2 13.86 25.65 -15.62
CA PRO A 2 12.85 26.04 -16.61
C PRO A 2 12.37 27.48 -16.41
N SER A 3 11.95 28.12 -17.50
CA SER A 3 11.40 29.48 -17.47
C SER A 3 10.16 29.57 -16.58
N THR A 4 9.81 30.78 -16.12
CA THR A 4 8.61 31.01 -15.29
C THR A 4 7.33 30.51 -15.97
N ARG A 5 7.19 30.71 -17.29
CA ARG A 5 6.07 30.19 -18.09
C ARG A 5 6.02 28.66 -18.10
N ALA A 6 7.18 28.00 -18.30
CA ALA A 6 7.23 26.51 -18.27
C ALA A 6 6.86 25.94 -16.88
N ARG A 7 7.26 26.62 -15.80
CA ARG A 7 6.85 26.23 -14.43
C ARG A 7 5.35 26.36 -14.24
N ALA A 8 4.73 27.43 -14.73
CA ALA A 8 3.28 27.61 -14.64
C ALA A 8 2.53 26.48 -15.36
N HIS A 9 2.93 26.13 -16.60
CA HIS A 9 2.30 25.04 -17.35
C HIS A 9 2.41 23.69 -16.64
N VAL A 10 3.55 23.38 -16.01
CA VAL A 10 3.72 22.13 -15.24
C VAL A 10 2.84 22.10 -14.01
N VAL A 11 2.71 23.22 -13.29
CA VAL A 11 1.82 23.31 -12.12
C VAL A 11 0.37 23.09 -12.55
N TRP A 12 -0.09 23.73 -13.63
CA TRP A 12 -1.45 23.52 -14.13
C TRP A 12 -1.70 22.08 -14.61
N ALA A 13 -0.71 21.47 -15.28
CA ALA A 13 -0.80 20.07 -15.68
C ALA A 13 -0.87 19.14 -14.45
N ALA A 14 -0.06 19.40 -13.43
CA ALA A 14 -0.09 18.63 -12.18
C ALA A 14 -1.44 18.78 -11.45
N VAL A 15 -2.02 19.98 -11.41
CA VAL A 15 -3.36 20.22 -10.87
C VAL A 15 -4.41 19.49 -11.71
N GLY A 16 -4.34 19.55 -13.03
CA GLY A 16 -5.26 18.82 -13.92
C GLY A 16 -5.18 17.30 -13.71
N ILE A 17 -3.97 16.75 -13.62
CA ILE A 17 -3.76 15.32 -13.34
C ILE A 17 -4.23 14.95 -11.92
N PHE A 18 -4.05 15.84 -10.92
CA PHE A 18 -4.60 15.64 -9.59
C PHE A 18 -6.14 15.49 -9.64
N VAL A 19 -6.83 16.46 -10.23
CA VAL A 19 -8.30 16.45 -10.31
C VAL A 19 -8.80 15.24 -11.09
N LEU A 20 -8.18 14.95 -12.25
CA LEU A 20 -8.52 13.79 -13.07
C LEU A 20 -8.35 12.48 -12.28
N THR A 21 -7.20 12.30 -11.63
CA THR A 21 -6.89 11.07 -10.89
C THR A 21 -7.81 10.92 -9.68
N TRP A 22 -8.05 12.01 -8.95
CA TRP A 22 -8.95 11.99 -7.79
C TRP A 22 -10.36 11.59 -8.19
N SER A 23 -10.91 12.26 -9.22
CA SER A 23 -12.25 11.96 -9.73
C SER A 23 -12.36 10.53 -10.27
N PHE A 24 -11.36 10.10 -11.06
CA PHE A 24 -11.30 8.76 -11.61
C PHE A 24 -11.27 7.68 -10.51
N ARG A 25 -10.37 7.83 -9.52
CA ARG A 25 -10.21 6.86 -8.42
C ARG A 25 -11.45 6.80 -7.52
N TYR A 26 -12.05 7.94 -7.22
CA TYR A 26 -13.26 8.03 -6.40
C TYR A 26 -14.46 7.40 -7.11
N MET A 27 -14.69 7.76 -8.38
CA MET A 27 -15.86 7.30 -9.12
C MET A 27 -15.74 5.86 -9.64
N SER A 28 -14.53 5.32 -9.79
CA SER A 28 -14.33 3.91 -10.17
C SER A 28 -14.25 2.96 -8.95
N LEU A 29 -14.41 3.47 -7.73
CA LEU A 29 -14.30 2.67 -6.51
C LEU A 29 -15.52 1.75 -6.38
N VAL A 30 -15.29 0.43 -6.45
CA VAL A 30 -16.32 -0.59 -6.21
C VAL A 30 -16.31 -1.05 -4.74
N GLY A 31 -15.16 -0.97 -4.07
CA GLY A 31 -14.97 -1.40 -2.70
C GLY A 31 -13.48 -1.55 -2.36
N PHE A 32 -13.21 -2.07 -1.20
CA PHE A 32 -11.85 -2.34 -0.74
C PHE A 32 -11.58 -3.84 -0.72
N PRO A 33 -10.38 -4.32 -1.16
CA PRO A 33 -10.00 -5.72 -1.06
C PRO A 33 -9.82 -6.12 0.42
N ASN A 34 -9.91 -7.43 0.71
CA ASN A 34 -9.79 -7.96 2.07
C ASN A 34 -8.53 -7.47 2.80
N ASP A 35 -7.37 -7.49 2.15
CA ASP A 35 -6.11 -6.99 2.72
C ASP A 35 -6.18 -5.54 3.22
N HIS A 36 -7.09 -4.71 2.69
CA HIS A 36 -7.26 -3.33 3.14
C HIS A 36 -7.90 -3.26 4.54
N PHE A 37 -8.78 -4.22 4.85
CA PHE A 37 -9.42 -4.31 6.16
C PHE A 37 -8.46 -4.71 7.28
N LEU A 38 -7.29 -5.28 6.95
CA LEU A 38 -6.18 -5.45 7.91
C LEU A 38 -5.63 -4.12 8.43
N TYR A 39 -5.95 -3.00 7.78
CA TYR A 39 -5.62 -1.66 8.26
C TYR A 39 -6.83 -0.95 8.88
N LEU A 40 -8.04 -1.17 8.34
CA LEU A 40 -9.26 -0.53 8.84
C LEU A 40 -9.71 -1.06 10.21
N ALA A 41 -9.59 -2.38 10.45
CA ALA A 41 -9.92 -2.95 11.75
C ALA A 41 -8.98 -2.46 12.86
N PRO A 42 -7.63 -2.42 12.72
CA PRO A 42 -6.73 -1.74 13.65
C PRO A 42 -6.99 -0.24 13.80
N ALA A 43 -7.37 0.47 12.72
CA ALA A 43 -7.75 1.88 12.83
C ALA A 43 -8.99 2.09 13.74
N GLN A 44 -9.92 1.14 13.72
CA GLN A 44 -11.08 1.13 14.63
C GLN A 44 -10.64 0.91 16.08
N GLN A 45 -9.66 0.05 16.36
CA GLN A 45 -9.05 -0.11 17.68
C GLN A 45 -8.41 1.19 18.16
N MET A 46 -7.62 1.85 17.28
CA MET A 46 -7.00 3.14 17.63
C MET A 46 -8.01 4.22 18.00
N ARG A 47 -9.16 4.27 17.33
CA ARG A 47 -10.26 5.19 17.72
C ARG A 47 -10.84 4.88 19.09
N ALA A 48 -10.75 3.64 19.54
CA ALA A 48 -11.14 3.23 20.89
C ALA A 48 -10.05 3.47 21.95
N GLY A 49 -8.91 4.08 21.58
CA GLY A 49 -7.79 4.40 22.47
C GLY A 49 -6.73 3.31 22.59
N GLU A 50 -6.82 2.26 21.78
CA GLU A 50 -5.83 1.20 21.73
C GLU A 50 -4.67 1.57 20.82
N LEU A 51 -3.47 1.05 21.09
CA LEU A 51 -2.25 1.39 20.37
C LEU A 51 -1.61 0.13 19.75
N PRO A 52 -1.10 0.26 18.50
CA PRO A 52 -0.35 -0.82 17.87
C PRO A 52 0.85 -1.22 18.74
N SER A 53 1.24 -2.47 18.68
CA SER A 53 2.28 -3.11 19.50
C SER A 53 1.95 -3.25 20.99
N ARG A 54 1.15 -2.34 21.59
CA ARG A 54 0.70 -2.44 22.99
C ARG A 54 -0.52 -3.36 23.13
N ASP A 55 -1.60 -3.02 22.45
CA ASP A 55 -2.91 -3.66 22.62
C ASP A 55 -3.20 -4.68 21.51
N PHE A 56 -2.60 -4.48 20.35
CA PHE A 56 -2.72 -5.39 19.21
C PHE A 56 -1.41 -5.49 18.43
N VAL A 57 -1.26 -6.56 17.66
CA VAL A 57 -0.05 -6.82 16.86
C VAL A 57 0.10 -5.81 15.73
N ASP A 58 1.35 -5.39 15.48
CA ASP A 58 1.72 -4.48 14.39
C ASP A 58 2.92 -5.06 13.62
N PRO A 59 2.75 -5.43 12.33
CA PRO A 59 3.84 -5.89 11.50
C PRO A 59 4.75 -4.77 10.98
N GLY A 60 4.60 -3.54 11.48
CA GLY A 60 5.40 -2.37 11.10
C GLY A 60 4.69 -1.42 10.14
N THR A 61 3.40 -1.18 10.38
CA THR A 61 2.55 -0.29 9.56
C THR A 61 1.71 0.69 10.40
N PRO A 62 2.23 1.25 11.52
CA PRO A 62 1.41 1.99 12.48
C PRO A 62 0.75 3.24 11.87
N LEU A 63 1.39 3.89 10.90
CA LEU A 63 0.85 5.11 10.27
C LEU A 63 -0.31 4.81 9.31
N MET A 64 -0.40 3.59 8.75
CA MET A 64 -1.59 3.16 8.00
C MET A 64 -2.85 3.25 8.87
N TYR A 65 -2.78 2.68 10.07
CA TYR A 65 -3.89 2.70 11.03
C TYR A 65 -4.20 4.12 11.51
N ALA A 66 -3.15 4.89 11.83
CA ALA A 66 -3.30 6.25 12.35
C ALA A 66 -3.95 7.20 11.34
N VAL A 67 -3.60 7.10 10.05
CA VAL A 67 -4.19 7.95 8.99
C VAL A 67 -5.66 7.59 8.78
N SER A 68 -6.00 6.30 8.70
CA SER A 68 -7.39 5.86 8.59
C SER A 68 -8.22 6.23 9.84
N ALA A 69 -7.64 6.10 11.04
CA ALA A 69 -8.29 6.54 12.29
C ALA A 69 -8.52 8.06 12.31
N ALA A 70 -7.53 8.85 11.90
CA ALA A 70 -7.62 10.31 11.83
C ALA A 70 -8.66 10.79 10.80
N ALA A 71 -8.72 10.16 9.63
CA ALA A 71 -9.73 10.48 8.62
C ALA A 71 -11.15 10.28 9.15
N ARG A 72 -11.35 9.28 9.99
CA ARG A 72 -12.63 9.01 10.66
C ARG A 72 -12.99 10.02 11.77
N LEU A 73 -12.12 10.91 12.16
CA LEU A 73 -12.47 12.06 13.02
C LEU A 73 -13.23 13.14 12.22
N VAL A 74 -13.02 13.19 10.90
CA VAL A 74 -13.66 14.15 9.99
C VAL A 74 -14.90 13.55 9.34
N VAL A 75 -14.82 12.27 8.95
CA VAL A 75 -15.89 11.52 8.25
C VAL A 75 -16.12 10.21 8.98
N ASP A 76 -17.23 10.07 9.70
CA ASP A 76 -17.48 8.90 10.55
C ASP A 76 -17.70 7.60 9.77
N ALA A 77 -18.22 7.68 8.53
CA ALA A 77 -18.38 6.52 7.64
C ALA A 77 -17.02 5.94 7.24
N PRO A 78 -16.67 4.70 7.65
CA PRO A 78 -15.31 4.17 7.50
C PRO A 78 -14.87 4.03 6.05
N LEU A 79 -15.75 3.53 5.18
CA LEU A 79 -15.41 3.35 3.76
C LEU A 79 -15.28 4.67 3.02
N LEU A 80 -16.11 5.67 3.34
CA LEU A 80 -16.01 7.00 2.76
C LEU A 80 -14.73 7.71 3.18
N ALA A 81 -14.40 7.69 4.48
CA ALA A 81 -13.17 8.25 5.00
C ALA A 81 -11.95 7.68 4.29
N GLU A 82 -11.92 6.36 4.13
CA GLU A 82 -10.83 5.66 3.46
C GLU A 82 -10.78 5.95 1.95
N ALA A 83 -11.92 6.03 1.28
CA ALA A 83 -12.01 6.39 -0.13
C ALA A 83 -11.40 7.78 -0.40
N LEU A 84 -11.67 8.75 0.49
CA LEU A 84 -11.11 10.09 0.40
C LEU A 84 -9.58 10.09 0.61
N VAL A 85 -9.07 9.36 1.61
CA VAL A 85 -7.63 9.20 1.86
C VAL A 85 -6.93 8.60 0.64
N VAL A 86 -7.42 7.48 0.16
CA VAL A 86 -6.83 6.72 -0.95
C VAL A 86 -6.84 7.53 -2.24
N SER A 87 -7.99 8.12 -2.60
CA SER A 87 -8.12 8.91 -3.83
C SER A 87 -7.22 10.15 -3.78
N THR A 88 -7.15 10.83 -2.63
CA THR A 88 -6.29 12.01 -2.46
C THR A 88 -4.81 11.65 -2.55
N ALA A 89 -4.39 10.55 -1.91
CA ALA A 89 -3.01 10.12 -1.94
C ALA A 89 -2.55 9.70 -3.34
N PHE A 90 -3.37 8.97 -4.11
CA PHE A 90 -3.06 8.63 -5.51
C PHE A 90 -3.03 9.86 -6.41
N ALA A 91 -3.93 10.81 -6.22
CA ALA A 91 -3.96 12.06 -6.97
C ALA A 91 -2.71 12.92 -6.70
N LEU A 92 -2.30 13.03 -5.44
CA LEU A 92 -1.06 13.68 -5.06
C LEU A 92 0.17 12.96 -5.65
N ALA A 93 0.21 11.64 -5.58
CA ALA A 93 1.30 10.85 -6.17
C ALA A 93 1.43 11.12 -7.68
N ALA A 94 0.32 11.10 -8.42
CA ALA A 94 0.30 11.36 -9.85
C ALA A 94 0.74 12.80 -10.18
N ALA A 95 0.26 13.80 -9.45
CA ALA A 95 0.65 15.18 -9.61
C ALA A 95 2.16 15.42 -9.34
N LEU A 96 2.70 14.82 -8.28
CA LEU A 96 4.13 14.87 -7.96
C LEU A 96 4.96 14.13 -9.02
N THR A 97 4.43 13.03 -9.58
CA THR A 97 5.08 12.30 -10.67
C THR A 97 5.15 13.14 -11.95
N VAL A 98 4.10 13.92 -12.31
CA VAL A 98 4.19 14.91 -13.42
C VAL A 98 5.35 15.85 -13.18
N TYR A 99 5.46 16.41 -11.98
CA TYR A 99 6.51 17.37 -11.67
C TYR A 99 7.92 16.75 -11.73
N ALA A 100 8.09 15.55 -11.16
CA ALA A 100 9.36 14.82 -11.19
C ALA A 100 9.75 14.41 -12.62
N ALA A 101 8.81 13.83 -13.40
CA ALA A 101 9.05 13.42 -14.78
C ALA A 101 9.35 14.61 -15.70
N PHE A 102 8.75 15.77 -15.45
CA PHE A 102 9.10 17.00 -16.17
C PHE A 102 10.52 17.48 -15.88
N ILE A 103 10.95 17.48 -14.61
CA ILE A 103 12.34 17.82 -14.25
C ILE A 103 13.31 16.85 -14.94
N ALA A 104 12.96 15.55 -14.99
CA ALA A 104 13.79 14.53 -15.58
C ALA A 104 13.90 14.62 -17.12
N SER A 105 12.78 14.84 -17.81
CA SER A 105 12.69 14.82 -19.28
C SER A 105 12.85 16.18 -19.95
N GLY A 106 12.46 17.26 -19.26
CA GLY A 106 12.27 18.59 -19.86
C GLY A 106 11.01 18.69 -20.75
N SER A 107 10.16 17.65 -20.82
CA SER A 107 9.00 17.56 -21.70
C SER A 107 7.71 17.38 -20.89
N LEU A 108 6.76 18.31 -21.08
CA LEU A 108 5.45 18.21 -20.44
C LEU A 108 4.64 17.01 -20.95
N VAL A 109 4.75 16.69 -22.23
CA VAL A 109 4.06 15.56 -22.86
C VAL A 109 4.54 14.25 -22.24
N ILE A 110 5.85 14.03 -22.10
CA ILE A 110 6.40 12.83 -21.46
C ILE A 110 5.97 12.77 -19.98
N ALA A 111 6.01 13.89 -19.28
CA ALA A 111 5.65 13.96 -17.87
C ALA A 111 4.16 13.56 -17.63
N VAL A 112 3.27 14.10 -18.43
CA VAL A 112 1.83 13.76 -18.37
C VAL A 112 1.61 12.30 -18.77
N ALA A 113 2.25 11.83 -19.85
CA ALA A 113 2.12 10.43 -20.29
C ALA A 113 2.56 9.44 -19.20
N VAL A 114 3.68 9.67 -18.53
CA VAL A 114 4.17 8.83 -17.42
C VAL A 114 3.16 8.79 -16.27
N ALA A 115 2.61 9.94 -15.87
CA ALA A 115 1.60 9.99 -14.82
C ALA A 115 0.30 9.28 -15.23
N LEU A 116 -0.14 9.42 -16.49
CA LEU A 116 -1.32 8.72 -17.00
C LEU A 116 -1.12 7.19 -17.02
N VAL A 117 0.06 6.71 -17.41
CA VAL A 117 0.40 5.28 -17.34
C VAL A 117 0.36 4.79 -15.89
N GLN A 118 0.93 5.55 -14.94
CA GLN A 118 0.86 5.23 -13.50
C GLN A 118 -0.61 5.12 -13.02
N VAL A 119 -1.47 6.06 -13.42
CA VAL A 119 -2.90 6.07 -13.07
C VAL A 119 -3.61 4.89 -13.71
N ALA A 120 -3.32 4.61 -14.99
CA ALA A 120 -3.93 3.54 -15.78
C ALA A 120 -3.54 2.13 -15.28
N MET A 121 -2.36 1.95 -14.67
CA MET A 121 -1.98 0.70 -13.99
C MET A 121 -2.87 0.37 -12.79
N PHE A 122 -3.66 1.29 -12.31
CA PHE A 122 -4.68 1.14 -11.28
C PHE A 122 -4.18 0.38 -10.03
N PRO A 123 -3.15 0.86 -9.31
CA PRO A 123 -2.60 0.19 -8.14
C PRO A 123 -3.67 -0.07 -7.07
N ARG A 124 -3.52 -1.18 -6.34
CA ARG A 124 -4.46 -1.57 -5.26
C ARG A 124 -4.58 -0.47 -4.21
N SER A 125 -5.76 -0.30 -3.65
CA SER A 125 -6.09 0.81 -2.75
C SER A 125 -5.10 0.96 -1.59
N TYR A 126 -4.69 -0.11 -0.93
CA TYR A 126 -3.75 -0.10 0.20
C TYR A 126 -2.28 0.17 -0.19
N HIS A 127 -1.98 0.34 -1.49
CA HIS A 127 -0.64 0.69 -1.97
C HIS A 127 -0.43 2.21 -2.14
N TYR A 128 -1.41 3.03 -1.81
CA TYR A 128 -1.33 4.48 -1.95
C TYR A 128 -0.08 5.11 -1.29
N PRO A 129 0.39 4.65 -0.11
CA PRO A 129 1.55 5.28 0.51
C PRO A 129 2.82 5.12 -0.31
N LYS A 130 3.01 3.97 -0.97
CA LYS A 130 4.21 3.69 -1.78
C LYS A 130 4.39 4.74 -2.88
N LEU A 131 3.34 4.95 -3.68
CA LEU A 131 3.39 5.87 -4.81
C LEU A 131 3.59 7.30 -4.34
N LEU A 132 2.83 7.72 -3.30
CA LEU A 132 2.94 9.06 -2.74
C LEU A 132 4.33 9.33 -2.16
N LEU A 133 4.83 8.40 -1.35
CA LEU A 133 6.11 8.57 -0.65
C LEU A 133 7.31 8.49 -1.60
N TYR A 134 7.25 7.65 -2.64
CA TYR A 134 8.30 7.61 -3.65
C TYR A 134 8.32 8.89 -4.50
N ALA A 135 7.14 9.40 -4.91
CA ALA A 135 7.06 10.65 -5.65
C ALA A 135 7.55 11.86 -4.81
N ALA A 136 7.10 11.96 -3.56
CA ALA A 136 7.58 12.97 -2.62
C ALA A 136 9.07 12.80 -2.30
N GLY A 137 9.51 11.56 -2.05
CA GLY A 137 10.89 11.21 -1.75
C GLY A 137 11.86 11.62 -2.85
N VAL A 138 11.55 11.33 -4.11
CA VAL A 138 12.35 11.77 -5.26
C VAL A 138 12.54 13.29 -5.23
N LEU A 139 11.47 14.06 -5.05
CA LEU A 139 11.53 15.52 -5.08
C LEU A 139 12.29 16.13 -3.89
N VAL A 140 12.12 15.60 -2.68
CA VAL A 140 12.84 16.12 -1.51
C VAL A 140 14.32 15.73 -1.56
N ILE A 141 14.65 14.52 -2.05
CA ILE A 141 16.03 14.08 -2.28
C ILE A 141 16.70 14.97 -3.34
N TRP A 142 16.04 15.29 -4.45
CA TRP A 142 16.59 16.18 -5.47
C TRP A 142 16.86 17.60 -4.94
N ARG A 143 15.92 18.16 -4.16
CA ARG A 143 16.14 19.46 -3.51
C ARG A 143 17.34 19.45 -2.56
N TYR A 144 17.50 18.37 -1.80
CA TYR A 144 18.66 18.20 -0.94
C TYR A 144 19.94 18.04 -1.76
N SER A 145 19.94 17.23 -2.80
CA SER A 145 21.10 16.97 -3.66
C SER A 145 21.60 18.23 -4.38
N ALA A 146 20.68 19.10 -4.81
CA ALA A 146 21.03 20.36 -5.46
C ALA A 146 21.74 21.33 -4.51
N GLU A 147 21.27 21.46 -3.28
CA GLU A 147 21.84 22.34 -2.24
C GLU A 147 21.70 21.68 -0.87
N PRO A 148 22.69 20.90 -0.42
CA PRO A 148 22.67 20.28 0.88
C PRO A 148 22.65 21.32 2.01
N SER A 149 21.60 21.24 2.87
CA SER A 149 21.44 22.08 4.06
C SER A 149 20.71 21.29 5.14
N ALA A 150 20.86 21.69 6.40
CA ALA A 150 20.21 21.04 7.54
C ALA A 150 18.68 21.01 7.39
N ARG A 151 18.05 22.10 6.92
CA ARG A 151 16.61 22.16 6.67
C ARG A 151 16.16 21.15 5.61
N ARG A 152 16.90 21.01 4.53
CA ARG A 152 16.58 20.04 3.47
C ARG A 152 16.87 18.60 3.92
N ALA A 153 17.93 18.39 4.70
CA ALA A 153 18.19 17.11 5.35
C ALA A 153 17.05 16.71 6.30
N LEU A 154 16.50 17.66 7.06
CA LEU A 154 15.33 17.43 7.91
C LEU A 154 14.09 17.01 7.11
N LEU A 155 13.83 17.65 5.95
CA LEU A 155 12.71 17.24 5.08
C LEU A 155 12.90 15.83 4.51
N VAL A 156 14.12 15.46 4.10
CA VAL A 156 14.43 14.10 3.64
C VAL A 156 14.26 13.11 4.79
N GLY A 157 14.80 13.41 5.98
CA GLY A 157 14.66 12.56 7.17
C GLY A 157 13.20 12.38 7.58
N ALA A 158 12.41 13.44 7.54
CA ALA A 158 10.97 13.37 7.81
C ALA A 158 10.25 12.47 6.79
N CYS A 159 10.56 12.60 5.50
CA CYS A 159 9.99 11.74 4.45
C CYS A 159 10.38 10.26 4.68
N ILE A 160 11.62 9.98 5.06
CA ILE A 160 12.10 8.64 5.38
C ILE A 160 11.33 8.06 6.58
N VAL A 161 11.19 8.83 7.67
CA VAL A 161 10.51 8.35 8.88
C VAL A 161 9.02 8.15 8.64
N VAL A 162 8.36 9.04 7.91
CA VAL A 162 6.96 8.86 7.50
C VAL A 162 6.82 7.58 6.65
N ALA A 163 7.71 7.36 5.70
CA ALA A 163 7.71 6.14 4.90
C ALA A 163 7.94 4.88 5.76
N PHE A 164 8.87 4.93 6.70
CA PHE A 164 9.14 3.86 7.64
C PHE A 164 7.92 3.52 8.52
N LEU A 165 7.20 4.53 8.99
CA LEU A 165 6.00 4.33 9.80
C LEU A 165 4.79 3.85 8.97
N PHE A 166 4.72 4.18 7.67
CA PHE A 166 3.73 3.56 6.79
C PHE A 166 4.05 2.10 6.50
N ARG A 167 5.34 1.80 6.33
CA ARG A 167 5.85 0.44 6.19
C ARG A 167 7.38 0.47 6.25
N HIS A 168 7.96 -0.33 7.11
CA HIS A 168 9.39 -0.29 7.42
C HIS A 168 10.30 -0.40 6.17
N ASP A 169 9.97 -1.26 5.20
CA ASP A 169 10.75 -1.44 3.97
C ASP A 169 10.81 -0.16 3.09
N HIS A 170 9.74 0.63 3.03
CA HIS A 170 9.74 1.87 2.26
C HIS A 170 10.68 2.91 2.84
N GLY A 171 10.77 2.99 4.18
CA GLY A 171 11.77 3.81 4.86
C GLY A 171 13.19 3.38 4.51
N VAL A 172 13.45 2.07 4.46
CA VAL A 172 14.77 1.52 4.09
C VAL A 172 15.13 1.88 2.65
N TYR A 173 14.19 1.74 1.69
CA TYR A 173 14.44 2.06 0.28
C TYR A 173 14.75 3.55 0.06
N LEU A 174 13.97 4.43 0.70
CA LEU A 174 14.24 5.88 0.66
C LEU A 174 15.54 6.24 1.36
N THR A 175 15.89 5.56 2.45
CA THR A 175 17.18 5.76 3.13
C THR A 175 18.34 5.43 2.22
N ALA A 176 18.30 4.31 1.49
CA ALA A 176 19.35 3.96 0.53
C ALA A 176 19.55 5.05 -0.53
N ALA A 177 18.46 5.56 -1.12
CA ALA A 177 18.51 6.66 -2.08
C ALA A 177 19.06 7.97 -1.47
N ALA A 178 18.64 8.30 -0.25
CA ALA A 178 19.07 9.50 0.45
C ALA A 178 20.55 9.45 0.85
N LEU A 179 21.07 8.30 1.26
CA LEU A 179 22.48 8.10 1.57
C LEU A 179 23.35 8.29 0.32
N VAL A 180 22.95 7.71 -0.82
CA VAL A 180 23.62 7.95 -2.10
C VAL A 180 23.62 9.43 -2.43
N ALA A 181 22.47 10.12 -2.30
CA ALA A 181 22.39 11.56 -2.50
C ALA A 181 23.33 12.34 -1.58
N ALA A 182 23.42 12.00 -0.29
CA ALA A 182 24.31 12.64 0.68
C ALA A 182 25.79 12.46 0.31
N VAL A 183 26.16 11.30 -0.21
CA VAL A 183 27.55 11.01 -0.65
C VAL A 183 27.91 11.86 -1.88
N ILE A 184 27.03 11.88 -2.91
CA ILE A 184 27.37 12.45 -4.22
C ILE A 184 27.07 13.95 -4.36
N ALA A 185 26.29 14.56 -3.45
CA ALA A 185 25.82 15.94 -3.55
C ALA A 185 26.96 16.97 -3.70
N ARG A 186 28.08 16.77 -3.01
CA ARG A 186 29.30 17.60 -3.12
C ARG A 186 30.56 16.73 -3.09
N PRO A 187 31.66 17.13 -3.76
CA PRO A 187 32.92 16.39 -3.72
C PRO A 187 33.54 16.40 -2.32
N GLY A 188 34.34 15.40 -2.05
CA GLY A 188 35.12 15.27 -0.82
C GLY A 188 34.54 14.28 0.18
N TRP A 189 35.38 13.31 0.59
CA TRP A 189 34.97 12.21 1.45
C TRP A 189 34.56 12.67 2.86
N LYS A 190 35.31 13.67 3.46
CA LYS A 190 34.97 14.22 4.77
C LYS A 190 33.58 14.86 4.79
N GLY A 191 33.26 15.62 3.75
CA GLY A 191 31.93 16.20 3.59
C GLY A 191 30.84 15.14 3.36
N ALA A 192 31.13 14.06 2.64
CA ALA A 192 30.22 12.95 2.44
C ALA A 192 29.90 12.26 3.78
N VAL A 193 30.92 11.93 4.58
CA VAL A 193 30.76 11.35 5.91
C VAL A 193 29.91 12.25 6.81
N LEU A 194 30.23 13.55 6.87
CA LEU A 194 29.47 14.51 7.69
C LEU A 194 27.99 14.57 7.28
N ARG A 195 27.69 14.66 5.98
CA ARG A 195 26.30 14.71 5.48
C ARG A 195 25.55 13.39 5.77
N THR A 196 26.21 12.27 5.58
CA THR A 196 25.64 10.93 5.88
C THR A 196 25.36 10.78 7.37
N SER A 197 26.30 11.16 8.25
CA SER A 197 26.10 11.13 9.70
C SER A 197 24.99 12.09 10.13
N GLN A 198 24.95 13.30 9.56
CA GLN A 198 23.86 14.25 9.82
C GLN A 198 22.50 13.65 9.42
N MET A 199 22.39 13.05 8.23
CA MET A 199 21.16 12.41 7.78
C MET A 199 20.74 11.27 8.70
N ALA A 200 21.67 10.38 9.06
CA ALA A 200 21.41 9.28 9.98
C ALA A 200 20.96 9.78 11.35
N GLY A 201 21.64 10.81 11.91
CA GLY A 201 21.25 11.44 13.17
C GLY A 201 19.85 12.05 13.14
N ILE A 202 19.49 12.73 12.05
CA ILE A 202 18.13 13.30 11.85
C ILE A 202 17.10 12.18 11.80
N VAL A 203 17.32 11.14 11.03
CA VAL A 203 16.39 10.00 10.92
C VAL A 203 16.23 9.30 12.28
N ALA A 204 17.35 9.05 13.00
CA ALA A 204 17.31 8.46 14.33
C ALA A 204 16.54 9.33 15.32
N LEU A 205 16.78 10.65 15.32
CA LEU A 205 16.07 11.60 16.17
C LEU A 205 14.55 11.63 15.89
N LEU A 206 14.17 11.70 14.63
CA LEU A 206 12.75 11.74 14.24
C LEU A 206 12.03 10.40 14.47
N ALA A 207 12.74 9.28 14.33
CA ALA A 207 12.18 7.95 14.61
C ALA A 207 12.16 7.62 16.13
N SER A 208 12.94 8.33 16.95
CA SER A 208 13.14 8.00 18.37
C SER A 208 11.83 7.92 19.18
N PRO A 209 10.80 8.78 19.01
CA PRO A 209 9.57 8.65 19.77
C PRO A 209 8.87 7.30 19.55
N TYR A 210 8.82 6.85 18.30
CA TYR A 210 8.26 5.54 17.95
C TYR A 210 9.15 4.39 18.49
N LEU A 211 10.46 4.48 18.30
CA LEU A 211 11.40 3.45 18.76
C LEU A 211 11.40 3.31 20.29
N VAL A 212 11.34 4.42 21.02
CA VAL A 212 11.20 4.43 22.49
C VAL A 212 9.87 3.79 22.91
N PHE A 213 8.77 4.17 22.27
CA PHE A 213 7.47 3.55 22.53
C PHE A 213 7.51 2.03 22.33
N VAL A 214 8.00 1.55 21.19
CA VAL A 214 8.13 0.11 20.92
C VAL A 214 9.06 -0.57 21.91
N ALA A 215 10.19 0.06 22.26
CA ALA A 215 11.15 -0.47 23.23
C ALA A 215 10.52 -0.69 24.61
N THR A 216 9.65 0.22 25.04
CA THR A 216 8.99 0.15 26.36
C THR A 216 7.83 -0.83 26.41
N VAL A 217 7.18 -1.11 25.26
CA VAL A 217 5.96 -1.92 25.22
C VAL A 217 6.23 -3.39 24.86
N THR A 218 6.97 -3.64 23.79
CA THR A 218 7.24 -5.00 23.29
C THR A 218 8.72 -5.36 23.28
N GLY A 219 9.62 -4.37 23.41
CA GLY A 219 11.04 -4.53 23.17
C GLY A 219 11.37 -4.49 21.66
N LEU A 220 12.42 -3.72 21.31
CA LEU A 220 12.83 -3.53 19.91
C LEU A 220 13.16 -4.85 19.21
N ALA A 221 13.94 -5.71 19.87
CA ALA A 221 14.36 -6.99 19.29
C ALA A 221 13.15 -7.87 18.93
N GLN A 222 12.16 -7.99 19.81
CA GLN A 222 10.97 -8.79 19.58
C GLN A 222 10.11 -8.19 18.49
N HIS A 223 9.88 -6.87 18.50
CA HIS A 223 9.07 -6.18 17.48
C HIS A 223 9.63 -6.40 16.07
N PHE A 224 10.94 -6.13 15.88
CA PHE A 224 11.56 -6.30 14.57
C PHE A 224 11.73 -7.77 14.18
N ALA A 225 11.95 -8.68 15.14
CA ALA A 225 11.97 -10.12 14.85
C ALA A 225 10.62 -10.63 14.37
N SER A 226 9.50 -10.18 14.98
CA SER A 226 8.14 -10.53 14.56
C SER A 226 7.82 -9.97 13.17
N GLY A 227 8.17 -8.71 12.89
CA GLY A 227 8.03 -8.11 11.56
C GLY A 227 8.87 -8.83 10.49
N ALA A 228 10.10 -9.24 10.84
CA ALA A 228 10.96 -10.02 9.94
C ALA A 228 10.41 -11.44 9.72
N ALA A 229 9.84 -12.08 10.74
CA ALA A 229 9.20 -13.38 10.61
C ALA A 229 7.98 -13.30 9.69
N TYR A 230 7.13 -12.29 9.86
CA TYR A 230 6.03 -12.02 8.94
C TYR A 230 6.52 -11.78 7.51
N SER A 231 7.53 -10.94 7.31
CA SER A 231 8.11 -10.71 5.99
C SER A 231 8.67 -11.98 5.36
N ARG A 232 9.29 -12.86 6.14
CA ARG A 232 9.80 -14.16 5.67
C ARG A 232 8.69 -15.13 5.28
N SER A 233 7.59 -15.19 6.03
CA SER A 233 6.44 -16.03 5.67
C SER A 233 5.81 -15.58 4.34
N GLU A 234 5.81 -14.28 4.10
CA GLU A 234 5.38 -13.71 2.82
C GLU A 234 6.38 -13.99 1.68
N ILE A 235 7.70 -14.10 1.98
CA ILE A 235 8.72 -14.55 1.01
C ILE A 235 8.53 -16.03 0.66
N GLY A 236 8.03 -16.87 1.56
CA GLY A 236 7.66 -18.26 1.26
C GLY A 236 6.54 -18.39 0.21
N ARG A 237 5.80 -17.31 -0.04
CA ARG A 237 4.89 -17.13 -1.19
C ARG A 237 5.58 -16.46 -2.38
N ALA A 238 6.89 -16.16 -2.27
CA ALA A 238 7.65 -15.58 -3.36
C ALA A 238 7.83 -16.59 -4.49
N ILE A 239 8.02 -16.04 -5.66
CA ILE A 239 8.34 -16.78 -6.86
C ILE A 239 9.52 -17.72 -6.56
N ALA A 240 9.33 -19.03 -6.70
CA ALA A 240 10.36 -20.04 -6.45
C ALA A 240 11.54 -19.95 -7.44
N GLY A 241 11.57 -18.94 -8.29
CA GLY A 241 12.59 -18.63 -9.28
C GLY A 241 12.25 -17.34 -10.02
N LEU A 242 13.07 -16.96 -10.98
CA LEU A 242 12.74 -15.86 -11.88
C LEU A 242 11.52 -16.25 -12.73
N PRO A 243 10.58 -15.32 -13.01
CA PRO A 243 9.43 -15.60 -13.85
C PRO A 243 9.88 -16.10 -15.23
N ALA A 244 9.37 -17.27 -15.62
CA ALA A 244 9.71 -17.88 -16.90
C ALA A 244 8.64 -17.56 -17.96
N PHE A 245 9.10 -17.31 -19.19
CA PHE A 245 8.20 -17.11 -20.32
C PHE A 245 7.56 -18.43 -20.77
N ASP A 246 6.29 -18.36 -21.09
CA ASP A 246 5.64 -19.38 -21.89
C ASP A 246 5.88 -19.05 -23.39
N TRP A 247 6.77 -19.78 -24.00
CA TRP A 247 7.13 -19.59 -25.41
C TRP A 247 6.04 -20.03 -26.39
N ALA A 248 5.03 -20.78 -25.94
CA ALA A 248 3.88 -21.14 -26.76
C ALA A 248 2.90 -19.96 -26.91
N GLU A 249 2.86 -19.07 -25.89
CA GLU A 249 1.94 -17.93 -25.84
C GLU A 249 2.67 -16.59 -25.62
N VAL A 250 3.63 -16.26 -26.50
CA VAL A 250 4.54 -15.09 -26.34
C VAL A 250 3.82 -13.77 -26.07
N LEU A 251 2.63 -13.57 -26.65
CA LEU A 251 1.83 -12.35 -26.50
C LEU A 251 0.71 -12.48 -25.45
N SER A 252 0.73 -13.50 -24.60
CA SER A 252 -0.25 -13.63 -23.52
C SER A 252 -0.11 -12.50 -22.50
N ALA A 253 -1.21 -12.23 -21.78
CA ALA A 253 -1.24 -11.26 -20.69
C ALA A 253 -0.18 -11.59 -19.62
N GLN A 254 -0.02 -12.88 -19.28
CA GLN A 254 0.98 -13.34 -18.31
C GLN A 254 2.41 -13.06 -18.78
N ASN A 255 2.76 -13.38 -20.04
CA ASN A 255 4.06 -13.07 -20.59
C ASN A 255 4.33 -11.56 -20.65
N LEU A 256 3.33 -10.74 -20.89
CA LEU A 256 3.48 -9.29 -20.86
C LEU A 256 3.88 -8.79 -19.45
N LEU A 257 3.30 -9.36 -18.39
CA LEU A 257 3.69 -9.04 -17.01
C LEU A 257 5.14 -9.46 -16.73
N ILE A 258 5.55 -10.61 -17.27
CA ILE A 258 6.94 -11.09 -17.19
C ILE A 258 7.89 -10.18 -17.96
N TRP A 259 7.52 -9.71 -19.16
CA TRP A 259 8.28 -8.70 -19.89
C TRP A 259 8.45 -7.43 -19.08
N LEU A 260 7.37 -6.90 -18.46
CA LEU A 260 7.45 -5.73 -17.60
C LEU A 260 8.33 -5.96 -16.38
N PHE A 261 8.29 -7.15 -15.77
CA PHE A 261 9.18 -7.50 -14.66
C PHE A 261 10.66 -7.33 -15.07
N TYR A 262 11.09 -7.88 -16.21
CA TYR A 262 12.46 -7.75 -16.68
C TYR A 262 12.79 -6.32 -17.12
N ILE A 263 11.90 -5.66 -17.84
CA ILE A 263 12.08 -4.28 -18.28
C ILE A 263 12.26 -3.36 -17.06
N PHE A 264 11.47 -3.50 -16.02
CA PHE A 264 11.56 -2.66 -14.82
C PHE A 264 12.86 -2.89 -14.04
N HIS A 265 13.40 -4.09 -14.05
CA HIS A 265 14.73 -4.36 -13.51
C HIS A 265 15.85 -3.77 -14.39
N LEU A 266 15.69 -3.77 -15.71
CA LEU A 266 16.68 -3.23 -16.64
C LEU A 266 16.73 -1.69 -16.64
N VAL A 267 15.60 -0.99 -16.46
CA VAL A 267 15.54 0.48 -16.52
C VAL A 267 16.57 1.16 -15.59
N PRO A 268 16.68 0.86 -14.29
CA PRO A 268 17.67 1.48 -13.43
C PRO A 268 19.10 1.09 -13.78
N ILE A 269 19.35 -0.15 -14.28
CA ILE A 269 20.66 -0.60 -14.73
C ILE A 269 21.10 0.19 -15.97
N VAL A 270 20.20 0.33 -16.95
CA VAL A 270 20.45 1.15 -18.16
C VAL A 270 20.66 2.61 -17.78
N ALA A 271 19.88 3.14 -16.84
CA ALA A 271 20.07 4.50 -16.35
C ALA A 271 21.48 4.72 -15.76
N ILE A 272 21.94 3.80 -14.91
CA ILE A 272 23.30 3.86 -14.34
C ILE A 272 24.36 3.71 -15.45
N ALA A 273 24.19 2.78 -16.37
CA ALA A 273 25.11 2.60 -17.49
C ALA A 273 25.22 3.88 -18.36
N VAL A 274 24.10 4.52 -18.68
CA VAL A 274 24.06 5.79 -19.41
C VAL A 274 24.75 6.91 -18.63
N LEU A 275 24.53 7.00 -17.32
CA LEU A 275 25.21 7.98 -16.45
C LEU A 275 26.72 7.77 -16.45
N ILE A 276 27.21 6.53 -16.31
CA ILE A 276 28.64 6.19 -16.34
C ILE A 276 29.24 6.53 -17.70
N TRP A 277 28.57 6.09 -18.78
CA TRP A 277 29.04 6.35 -20.14
C TRP A 277 29.15 7.86 -20.44
N ARG A 278 28.14 8.63 -20.08
CA ARG A 278 28.14 10.11 -20.28
C ARG A 278 29.23 10.78 -19.46
N ARG A 279 29.49 10.32 -18.24
CA ARG A 279 30.57 10.86 -17.40
C ARG A 279 31.95 10.58 -18.00
N ALA A 280 32.15 9.38 -18.54
CA ALA A 280 33.43 8.96 -19.09
C ALA A 280 33.75 9.64 -20.43
N TRP A 281 32.74 9.82 -21.31
CA TRP A 281 32.97 10.17 -22.70
C TRP A 281 32.42 11.53 -23.14
N ALA A 282 31.35 12.03 -22.51
CA ALA A 282 30.61 13.18 -22.96
C ALA A 282 30.75 14.42 -22.06
N ARG A 283 31.63 14.41 -21.05
CA ARG A 283 31.75 15.45 -20.02
C ARG A 283 30.38 15.89 -19.47
N SER A 284 29.55 14.90 -19.08
CA SER A 284 28.22 15.18 -18.59
C SER A 284 28.25 16.09 -17.38
N ASP A 285 27.30 17.00 -17.31
CA ASP A 285 27.10 17.85 -16.16
C ASP A 285 26.86 16.99 -14.91
N ARG A 286 27.59 17.26 -13.85
CA ARG A 286 27.44 16.63 -12.54
C ARG A 286 25.98 16.64 -12.06
N SER A 287 25.18 17.59 -12.51
CA SER A 287 23.78 17.75 -12.13
C SER A 287 22.93 16.52 -12.46
N GLU A 288 23.11 15.88 -13.62
CA GLU A 288 22.36 14.68 -14.01
C GLU A 288 22.69 13.48 -13.09
N TRP A 289 23.97 13.30 -12.78
CA TRP A 289 24.42 12.25 -11.88
C TRP A 289 23.80 12.38 -10.49
N VAL A 290 23.82 13.60 -9.95
CA VAL A 290 23.29 13.92 -8.63
C VAL A 290 21.77 13.75 -8.55
N LEU A 291 21.05 13.96 -9.65
CA LEU A 291 19.60 13.77 -9.69
C LEU A 291 19.20 12.32 -9.94
N MET A 292 19.80 11.63 -10.92
CA MET A 292 19.29 10.36 -11.40
C MET A 292 19.82 9.15 -10.64
N LEU A 293 21.04 9.17 -10.08
CA LEU A 293 21.58 8.03 -9.37
C LEU A 293 20.78 7.67 -8.11
N PRO A 294 20.33 8.61 -7.27
CA PRO A 294 19.46 8.28 -6.14
C PRO A 294 18.13 7.65 -6.57
N VAL A 295 17.56 8.09 -7.70
CA VAL A 295 16.31 7.51 -8.24
C VAL A 295 16.55 6.09 -8.76
N ALA A 296 17.69 5.84 -9.40
CA ALA A 296 18.07 4.50 -9.85
C ALA A 296 18.24 3.53 -8.66
N VAL A 297 18.87 3.99 -7.58
CA VAL A 297 19.00 3.20 -6.33
C VAL A 297 17.64 2.95 -5.69
N LEU A 298 16.76 3.95 -5.64
CA LEU A 298 15.37 3.77 -5.18
C LEU A 298 14.63 2.74 -6.03
N ALA A 299 14.77 2.81 -7.37
CA ALA A 299 14.15 1.87 -8.29
C ALA A 299 14.65 0.43 -8.07
N ILE A 300 15.97 0.22 -7.91
CA ILE A 300 16.55 -1.09 -7.63
C ILE A 300 16.01 -1.64 -6.31
N ALA A 301 16.00 -0.83 -5.25
CA ALA A 301 15.50 -1.26 -3.95
C ALA A 301 13.99 -1.57 -4.00
N ALA A 302 13.19 -0.72 -4.65
CA ALA A 302 11.75 -0.95 -4.80
C ALA A 302 11.44 -2.20 -5.65
N ASN A 303 12.26 -2.49 -6.68
CA ASN A 303 12.10 -3.68 -7.54
C ASN A 303 12.24 -5.01 -6.76
N LEU A 304 12.84 -5.01 -5.57
CA LEU A 304 12.84 -6.21 -4.70
C LEU A 304 11.41 -6.67 -4.37
N THR A 305 10.44 -5.77 -4.41
CA THR A 305 9.02 -6.12 -4.20
C THR A 305 8.42 -6.92 -5.36
N LEU A 306 9.01 -6.85 -6.56
CA LEU A 306 8.60 -7.59 -7.74
C LEU A 306 8.97 -9.08 -7.69
N LEU A 307 9.84 -9.48 -6.77
CA LEU A 307 10.20 -10.89 -6.53
C LEU A 307 9.08 -11.65 -5.81
N ARG A 308 7.88 -11.08 -5.72
CA ARG A 308 6.71 -11.65 -5.01
C ARG A 308 5.49 -11.67 -5.92
N ASP A 309 4.77 -12.80 -5.92
CA ASP A 309 3.50 -12.93 -6.62
C ASP A 309 2.35 -12.18 -5.90
N PRO A 310 1.30 -11.82 -6.62
CA PRO A 310 1.21 -11.80 -8.08
C PRO A 310 1.81 -10.52 -8.69
N LEU A 311 2.39 -10.62 -9.90
CA LEU A 311 3.09 -9.51 -10.58
C LEU A 311 2.16 -8.34 -10.91
N ASP A 312 0.91 -8.60 -11.27
CA ASP A 312 -0.09 -7.57 -11.56
C ASP A 312 -0.31 -6.61 -10.39
N ALA A 313 -0.21 -7.14 -9.16
CA ALA A 313 -0.32 -6.33 -7.95
C ALA A 313 0.96 -5.56 -7.61
N ARG A 314 2.13 -6.03 -8.05
CA ARG A 314 3.44 -5.48 -7.65
C ARG A 314 4.01 -4.49 -8.66
N LEU A 315 3.81 -4.71 -9.96
CA LEU A 315 4.31 -3.81 -11.00
C LEU A 315 3.87 -2.35 -10.81
N PRO A 316 2.62 -2.03 -10.45
CA PRO A 316 2.21 -0.66 -10.17
C PRO A 316 2.96 0.01 -8.99
N ASP A 317 3.47 -0.77 -8.04
CA ASP A 317 4.14 -0.26 -6.84
C ASP A 317 5.44 0.50 -7.15
N VAL A 318 6.12 0.12 -8.23
CA VAL A 318 7.41 0.71 -8.66
C VAL A 318 7.25 1.70 -9.80
N ALA A 319 6.03 2.00 -10.22
CA ALA A 319 5.74 2.86 -11.38
C ALA A 319 6.37 4.26 -11.26
N VAL A 320 6.48 4.83 -10.04
CA VAL A 320 7.04 6.17 -9.84
C VAL A 320 8.54 6.23 -10.16
N PRO A 321 9.44 5.49 -9.49
CA PRO A 321 10.87 5.60 -9.77
C PRO A 321 11.21 5.10 -11.18
N ILE A 322 10.55 4.06 -11.68
CA ILE A 322 10.71 3.56 -13.05
C ILE A 322 10.23 4.59 -14.07
N GLY A 323 9.07 5.21 -13.84
CA GLY A 323 8.51 6.23 -14.72
C GLY A 323 9.39 7.49 -14.80
N VAL A 324 9.97 7.93 -13.67
CA VAL A 324 10.90 9.08 -13.64
C VAL A 324 12.20 8.76 -14.39
N LEU A 325 12.78 7.57 -14.22
CA LEU A 325 13.96 7.13 -14.98
C LEU A 325 13.64 6.97 -16.47
N GLY A 326 12.49 6.38 -16.80
CA GLY A 326 11.99 6.28 -18.17
C GLY A 326 11.83 7.64 -18.82
N ALA A 327 11.22 8.61 -18.10
CA ALA A 327 11.08 9.98 -18.57
C ALA A 327 12.44 10.64 -18.88
N TRP A 328 13.46 10.38 -18.07
CA TRP A 328 14.82 10.88 -18.32
C TRP A 328 15.49 10.17 -19.50
N LEU A 329 15.31 8.88 -19.68
CA LEU A 329 15.90 8.11 -20.77
C LEU A 329 15.25 8.38 -22.13
N MET A 330 13.94 8.63 -22.19
CA MET A 330 13.17 8.78 -23.42
C MET A 330 13.73 9.84 -24.40
N PRO A 331 14.11 11.06 -24.00
CA PRO A 331 14.61 12.06 -24.95
C PRO A 331 16.07 11.83 -25.40
N GLN A 332 16.83 10.96 -24.74
CA GLN A 332 18.25 10.78 -25.03
C GLN A 332 18.55 10.33 -26.48
N PRO A 333 17.83 9.35 -27.08
CA PRO A 333 18.08 8.90 -28.44
C PRO A 333 17.74 9.93 -29.52
N TRP A 334 16.94 10.95 -29.20
CA TRP A 334 16.58 12.01 -30.16
C TRP A 334 17.61 13.16 -30.21
N ARG A 335 18.59 13.18 -29.30
CA ARG A 335 19.64 14.20 -29.25
C ARG A 335 20.81 13.95 -30.19
N GLY A 336 20.77 12.87 -30.99
CA GLY A 336 21.85 12.49 -31.89
C GLY A 336 21.39 11.73 -33.14
N THR A 337 22.34 11.42 -34.01
CA THR A 337 22.14 10.74 -35.29
C THR A 337 22.98 9.44 -35.35
N GLY A 338 22.67 8.56 -36.32
CA GLY A 338 23.37 7.31 -36.55
C GLY A 338 22.67 6.09 -35.94
N ILE A 339 23.17 4.88 -36.28
CA ILE A 339 22.54 3.59 -35.99
C ILE A 339 22.24 3.37 -34.50
N ARG A 340 23.15 3.78 -33.60
CA ARG A 340 22.95 3.67 -32.14
C ARG A 340 21.76 4.48 -31.63
N PHE A 341 21.47 5.64 -32.24
CA PHE A 341 20.33 6.48 -31.88
C PHE A 341 19.03 5.91 -32.46
N ILE A 342 19.08 5.29 -33.63
CA ILE A 342 17.92 4.57 -34.21
C ILE A 342 17.55 3.38 -33.32
N ALA A 343 18.53 2.57 -32.91
CA ALA A 343 18.32 1.47 -31.98
C ALA A 343 17.75 1.96 -30.62
N GLY A 344 18.28 3.09 -30.10
CA GLY A 344 17.78 3.70 -28.87
C GLY A 344 16.32 4.17 -29.00
N ARG A 345 15.93 4.76 -30.14
CA ARG A 345 14.53 5.17 -30.41
C ARG A 345 13.62 3.96 -30.46
N ALA A 346 14.02 2.89 -31.15
CA ALA A 346 13.26 1.64 -31.18
C ALA A 346 13.04 1.07 -29.77
N LEU A 347 14.10 1.04 -28.95
CA LEU A 347 14.00 0.57 -27.56
C LEU A 347 13.05 1.44 -26.70
N VAL A 348 13.07 2.77 -26.86
CA VAL A 348 12.13 3.66 -26.17
C VAL A 348 10.69 3.41 -26.61
N LEU A 349 10.45 3.17 -27.89
CA LEU A 349 9.10 2.85 -28.39
C LEU A 349 8.62 1.50 -27.87
N VAL A 350 9.49 0.49 -27.82
CA VAL A 350 9.18 -0.82 -27.21
C VAL A 350 8.86 -0.67 -25.74
N PHE A 351 9.67 0.09 -24.99
CA PHE A 351 9.43 0.36 -23.58
C PHE A 351 8.07 1.06 -23.36
N ALA A 352 7.79 2.12 -24.11
CA ALA A 352 6.54 2.84 -24.01
C ALA A 352 5.33 1.95 -24.37
N GLY A 353 5.46 1.16 -25.45
CA GLY A 353 4.44 0.19 -25.87
C GLY A 353 4.19 -0.88 -24.80
N ALA A 354 5.24 -1.44 -24.20
CA ALA A 354 5.13 -2.41 -23.12
C ALA A 354 4.44 -1.82 -21.88
N CYS A 355 4.79 -0.58 -21.49
CA CYS A 355 4.14 0.11 -20.37
C CYS A 355 2.66 0.37 -20.62
N LEU A 356 2.28 0.78 -21.83
CA LEU A 356 0.88 1.01 -22.21
C LEU A 356 0.09 -0.30 -22.24
N ALA A 357 0.64 -1.34 -22.87
CA ALA A 357 0.02 -2.66 -22.89
C ALA A 357 -0.12 -3.24 -21.48
N GLY A 358 0.92 -3.11 -20.65
CA GLY A 358 0.87 -3.53 -19.25
C GLY A 358 -0.15 -2.77 -18.43
N ALA A 359 -0.26 -1.45 -18.59
CA ALA A 359 -1.29 -0.66 -17.94
C ALA A 359 -2.71 -1.13 -18.35
N ASN A 360 -2.89 -1.53 -19.61
CA ASN A 360 -4.16 -2.09 -20.09
C ASN A 360 -4.48 -3.45 -19.46
N VAL A 361 -3.50 -4.34 -19.35
CA VAL A 361 -3.70 -5.69 -18.74
C VAL A 361 -3.91 -5.60 -17.23
N ILE A 362 -3.10 -4.78 -16.53
CA ILE A 362 -3.12 -4.68 -15.07
C ILE A 362 -4.35 -3.90 -14.60
N GLY A 363 -4.52 -2.69 -15.10
CA GLY A 363 -5.50 -1.73 -14.59
C GLY A 363 -6.84 -1.77 -15.29
N ARG A 364 -6.91 -2.41 -16.47
CA ARG A 364 -8.13 -2.47 -17.31
C ARG A 364 -8.80 -1.09 -17.43
N PRO A 365 -8.08 -0.07 -17.92
CA PRO A 365 -8.55 1.31 -17.86
C PRO A 365 -9.89 1.55 -18.53
N ALA A 366 -10.23 0.78 -19.58
CA ALA A 366 -11.53 0.87 -20.24
C ALA A 366 -12.68 0.48 -19.28
N GLU A 367 -12.55 -0.62 -18.53
CA GLU A 367 -13.54 -1.04 -17.53
C GLU A 367 -13.63 -0.02 -16.39
N GLN A 368 -12.51 0.53 -15.94
CA GLN A 368 -12.51 1.54 -14.87
C GLN A 368 -13.13 2.86 -15.31
N LEU A 369 -12.91 3.28 -16.56
CA LEU A 369 -13.51 4.49 -17.13
C LEU A 369 -15.01 4.32 -17.34
N ASP A 370 -15.46 3.13 -17.74
CA ASP A 370 -16.88 2.80 -17.86
C ASP A 370 -17.55 2.83 -16.46
N ARG A 371 -16.95 2.21 -15.46
CA ARG A 371 -17.41 2.29 -14.06
C ARG A 371 -17.50 3.72 -13.55
N ALA A 372 -16.49 4.53 -13.83
CA ALA A 372 -16.46 5.93 -13.44
C ALA A 372 -17.44 6.82 -14.23
N VAL A 373 -18.12 6.28 -15.25
CA VAL A 373 -19.02 6.95 -16.20
C VAL A 373 -18.47 8.24 -16.83
N LEU A 374 -17.16 8.46 -16.73
CA LEU A 374 -16.49 9.70 -17.15
C LEU A 374 -16.56 9.91 -18.68
N LEU A 375 -16.42 8.84 -19.45
CA LEU A 375 -16.43 8.89 -20.92
C LEU A 375 -17.75 8.38 -21.50
N THR A 376 -18.37 7.38 -20.88
CA THR A 376 -19.57 6.70 -21.43
C THR A 376 -20.86 7.50 -21.23
N ARG A 377 -20.96 8.23 -20.10
CA ARG A 377 -22.17 9.01 -19.75
C ARG A 377 -21.82 10.30 -19.03
N PRO A 378 -21.12 11.26 -19.66
CA PRO A 378 -20.63 12.46 -19.00
C PRO A 378 -21.75 13.31 -18.37
N ALA A 379 -22.97 13.28 -18.92
CA ALA A 379 -24.13 13.95 -18.33
C ALA A 379 -24.56 13.38 -16.97
N ARG A 380 -24.18 12.14 -16.64
CA ARG A 380 -24.53 11.47 -15.37
C ARG A 380 -23.40 11.45 -14.33
N VAL A 381 -22.29 12.11 -14.59
CA VAL A 381 -21.11 12.11 -13.69
C VAL A 381 -21.48 12.58 -12.28
N LEU A 382 -22.29 13.63 -12.16
CA LEU A 382 -22.70 14.15 -10.85
C LEU A 382 -23.66 13.21 -10.12
N GLU A 383 -24.59 12.59 -10.85
CA GLU A 383 -25.50 11.59 -10.31
C GLU A 383 -24.72 10.37 -9.79
N HIS A 384 -23.80 9.87 -10.61
CA HIS A 384 -22.93 8.75 -10.23
C HIS A 384 -22.04 9.08 -9.01
N ALA A 385 -21.43 10.28 -8.97
CA ALA A 385 -20.64 10.70 -7.82
C ALA A 385 -21.46 10.74 -6.52
N ARG A 386 -22.75 11.15 -6.61
CA ARG A 386 -23.68 11.12 -5.47
C ARG A 386 -24.08 9.70 -5.08
N SER A 387 -24.25 8.79 -6.05
CA SER A 387 -24.51 7.37 -5.80
C SER A 387 -23.34 6.73 -5.03
N VAL A 388 -22.10 6.92 -5.52
CA VAL A 388 -20.90 6.42 -4.85
C VAL A 388 -20.78 6.98 -3.43
N LEU A 389 -21.09 8.27 -3.23
CA LEU A 389 -21.12 8.89 -1.90
C LEU A 389 -22.13 8.19 -0.98
N ALA A 390 -23.36 8.01 -1.45
CA ALA A 390 -24.42 7.36 -0.68
C ALA A 390 -24.06 5.91 -0.34
N GLU A 391 -23.53 5.15 -1.29
CA GLU A 391 -23.08 3.77 -1.11
C GLU A 391 -21.97 3.65 -0.06
N LEU A 392 -20.96 4.52 -0.11
CA LEU A 392 -19.85 4.53 0.85
C LEU A 392 -20.27 4.98 2.26
N GLN A 393 -21.43 5.65 2.40
CA GLN A 393 -22.01 6.00 3.69
C GLN A 393 -22.84 4.87 4.29
N MET A 394 -23.30 3.91 3.50
CA MET A 394 -24.07 2.76 3.97
C MET A 394 -23.19 1.82 4.80
N SER A 395 -23.78 1.25 5.85
CA SER A 395 -23.10 0.23 6.66
C SER A 395 -22.83 -1.05 5.87
N PHE A 396 -23.81 -1.43 5.02
CA PHE A 396 -23.73 -2.62 4.16
C PHE A 396 -24.22 -2.25 2.77
N HIS A 397 -23.32 -2.27 1.81
CA HIS A 397 -23.65 -2.21 0.40
C HIS A 397 -23.02 -3.41 -0.28
N GLU A 398 -23.81 -4.18 -1.02
CA GLU A 398 -23.37 -5.46 -1.58
C GLU A 398 -22.12 -5.35 -2.46
N GLY A 399 -22.02 -4.26 -3.21
CA GLY A 399 -20.86 -3.95 -4.06
C GLY A 399 -19.56 -3.73 -3.30
N HIS A 400 -19.61 -3.35 -2.02
CA HIS A 400 -18.43 -3.04 -1.21
C HIS A 400 -17.96 -4.20 -0.33
N LEU A 401 -18.71 -5.30 -0.29
CA LEU A 401 -18.35 -6.47 0.48
C LEU A 401 -17.28 -7.30 -0.27
N PRO A 402 -16.08 -7.53 0.33
CA PRO A 402 -14.92 -8.04 -0.39
C PRO A 402 -15.02 -9.52 -0.79
N SER A 403 -15.87 -10.30 -0.11
CA SER A 403 -15.94 -11.73 -0.34
C SER A 403 -17.37 -12.27 -0.27
N ARG A 404 -17.57 -13.48 -0.77
CA ARG A 404 -18.85 -14.22 -0.58
C ARG A 404 -19.13 -14.50 0.88
N VAL A 405 -18.09 -14.84 1.67
CA VAL A 405 -18.21 -15.04 3.12
C VAL A 405 -18.85 -13.83 3.77
N THR A 406 -18.30 -12.63 3.48
CA THR A 406 -18.81 -11.38 4.06
C THR A 406 -20.26 -11.12 3.62
N LYS A 407 -20.60 -11.35 2.35
CA LYS A 407 -21.98 -11.20 1.84
C LYS A 407 -22.95 -12.12 2.56
N THR A 408 -22.60 -13.38 2.74
CA THR A 408 -23.42 -14.36 3.46
C THR A 408 -23.58 -14.02 4.94
N LEU A 409 -22.57 -13.35 5.53
CA LEU A 409 -22.56 -12.97 6.94
C LEU A 409 -23.20 -11.60 7.24
N VAL A 410 -23.79 -10.90 6.27
CA VAL A 410 -24.46 -9.61 6.52
C VAL A 410 -25.52 -9.72 7.62
N PRO A 411 -26.45 -10.68 7.62
CA PRO A 411 -27.43 -10.83 8.71
C PRO A 411 -26.78 -11.05 10.08
N PHE A 412 -25.65 -11.78 10.11
CA PHE A 412 -24.89 -11.98 11.34
C PHE A 412 -24.20 -10.68 11.80
N MET A 413 -23.60 -9.90 10.91
CA MET A 413 -22.97 -8.63 11.27
C MET A 413 -23.99 -7.61 11.79
N GLU A 414 -25.18 -7.58 11.20
CA GLU A 414 -26.30 -6.76 11.71
C GLU A 414 -26.76 -7.23 13.09
N TYR A 415 -26.91 -8.56 13.28
CA TYR A 415 -27.21 -9.15 14.57
C TYR A 415 -26.16 -8.74 15.62
N VAL A 416 -24.87 -8.88 15.33
CA VAL A 416 -23.79 -8.45 16.24
C VAL A 416 -23.95 -6.98 16.62
N GLY A 417 -24.28 -6.11 15.65
CA GLY A 417 -24.54 -4.69 15.89
C GLY A 417 -25.68 -4.41 16.86
N ARG A 418 -26.75 -5.23 16.83
CA ARG A 418 -27.95 -5.06 17.66
C ARG A 418 -27.84 -5.77 19.02
N CYS A 419 -27.17 -6.93 19.05
CA CYS A 419 -27.21 -7.87 20.18
C CYS A 419 -25.96 -7.90 21.04
N THR A 420 -24.95 -7.06 20.74
CA THR A 420 -23.77 -6.87 21.59
C THR A 420 -23.61 -5.39 21.97
N ALA A 421 -23.05 -5.11 23.13
CA ALA A 421 -22.75 -3.75 23.53
C ALA A 421 -21.48 -3.19 22.82
N PRO A 422 -21.34 -1.86 22.65
CA PRO A 422 -20.18 -1.26 21.97
C PRO A 422 -18.82 -1.61 22.57
N HIS A 423 -18.73 -1.90 23.86
CA HIS A 423 -17.50 -2.30 24.56
C HIS A 423 -17.18 -3.78 24.41
N GLN A 424 -18.18 -4.61 24.07
CA GLN A 424 -18.00 -6.03 23.83
C GLN A 424 -17.27 -6.26 22.51
N ARG A 425 -16.39 -7.25 22.51
CA ARG A 425 -15.54 -7.57 21.38
C ARG A 425 -16.06 -8.78 20.62
N LEU A 426 -15.71 -8.85 19.36
CA LEU A 426 -15.94 -10.01 18.52
C LEU A 426 -14.61 -10.73 18.31
N PHE A 427 -14.62 -12.06 18.29
CA PHE A 427 -13.47 -12.85 17.87
C PHE A 427 -13.77 -13.57 16.57
N VAL A 428 -12.88 -13.47 15.58
CA VAL A 428 -12.96 -14.18 14.29
C VAL A 428 -11.73 -15.06 14.15
N ALA A 429 -11.91 -16.36 14.26
CA ALA A 429 -10.89 -17.36 14.00
C ALA A 429 -10.82 -17.63 12.49
N GLY A 430 -10.10 -16.81 11.78
CA GLY A 430 -9.93 -16.86 10.32
C GLY A 430 -9.38 -15.54 9.75
N ASP A 431 -9.28 -15.46 8.43
CA ASP A 431 -8.80 -14.26 7.72
C ASP A 431 -9.96 -13.46 7.11
N ALA A 432 -10.75 -12.81 7.98
CA ALA A 432 -11.88 -11.97 7.61
C ALA A 432 -11.99 -10.70 8.47
N PRO A 433 -10.97 -9.79 8.41
CA PRO A 433 -10.92 -8.59 9.23
C PRO A 433 -12.04 -7.58 8.93
N GLU A 434 -12.65 -7.66 7.76
CA GLU A 434 -13.78 -6.83 7.35
C GLU A 434 -15.01 -7.02 8.25
N ILE A 435 -15.18 -8.20 8.84
CA ILE A 435 -16.31 -8.50 9.75
C ILE A 435 -16.31 -7.53 10.94
N TYR A 436 -15.14 -7.19 11.47
CA TYR A 436 -15.04 -6.21 12.58
C TYR A 436 -15.45 -4.81 12.17
N VAL A 437 -15.06 -4.39 10.96
CA VAL A 437 -15.38 -3.06 10.45
C VAL A 437 -16.88 -2.92 10.18
N PHE A 438 -17.48 -3.89 9.52
CA PHE A 438 -18.89 -3.88 9.18
C PHE A 438 -19.79 -4.10 10.41
N SER A 439 -19.43 -4.98 11.33
CA SER A 439 -20.16 -5.16 12.60
C SER A 439 -19.96 -4.00 13.59
N ARG A 440 -19.01 -3.10 13.32
CA ARG A 440 -18.61 -2.00 14.21
C ARG A 440 -18.19 -2.49 15.60
N ARG A 441 -17.51 -3.65 15.66
CA ARG A 441 -16.99 -4.23 16.90
C ARG A 441 -15.48 -4.33 16.86
N LEU A 442 -14.88 -4.08 18.03
CA LEU A 442 -13.45 -4.26 18.20
C LEU A 442 -13.10 -5.74 18.12
N PHE A 443 -11.96 -6.06 17.54
CA PHE A 443 -11.48 -7.44 17.57
C PHE A 443 -10.92 -7.82 18.94
N ALA A 444 -11.12 -9.06 19.33
CA ALA A 444 -10.56 -9.63 20.55
C ALA A 444 -9.18 -10.28 20.30
N GLY A 445 -8.45 -10.56 21.38
CA GLY A 445 -7.17 -11.27 21.32
C GLY A 445 -6.01 -10.44 20.76
N GLY A 446 -6.27 -9.23 20.26
CA GLY A 446 -5.23 -8.34 19.73
C GLY A 446 -4.69 -8.72 18.34
N GLN A 447 -5.39 -9.62 17.61
CA GLN A 447 -5.07 -9.96 16.22
C GLN A 447 -6.30 -9.77 15.32
N PRO A 448 -6.19 -9.01 14.22
CA PRO A 448 -7.31 -8.77 13.31
C PRO A 448 -7.62 -9.96 12.39
N ALA A 449 -6.69 -10.92 12.24
CA ALA A 449 -6.85 -12.09 11.39
C ALA A 449 -5.97 -13.23 11.88
N LEU A 450 -6.45 -14.47 11.73
CA LEU A 450 -5.67 -15.68 11.91
C LEU A 450 -5.32 -16.27 10.55
N ARG A 451 -4.07 -16.10 10.14
CA ARG A 451 -3.54 -16.68 8.90
C ARG A 451 -2.11 -17.15 9.08
N ASN A 452 -1.71 -18.13 8.29
CA ASN A 452 -0.36 -18.69 8.36
C ASN A 452 0.70 -17.60 8.18
N GLY A 453 1.70 -17.61 9.06
CA GLY A 453 2.82 -16.65 9.05
C GLY A 453 2.49 -15.26 9.60
N PHE A 454 1.25 -14.97 9.97
CA PHE A 454 0.87 -13.71 10.60
C PHE A 454 0.73 -13.91 12.12
N PHE A 455 1.79 -13.67 12.88
CA PHE A 455 1.82 -13.85 14.33
C PHE A 455 1.24 -15.22 14.76
N SER A 456 1.72 -16.29 14.11
CA SER A 456 1.17 -17.63 14.24
C SER A 456 2.02 -18.57 15.12
N SER A 457 3.11 -18.10 15.71
CA SER A 457 3.91 -18.91 16.63
C SER A 457 3.11 -19.31 17.88
N ILE A 458 3.54 -20.36 18.56
CA ILE A 458 2.89 -20.80 19.82
C ILE A 458 2.86 -19.66 20.85
N ASP A 459 3.94 -18.89 20.97
CA ASP A 459 4.00 -17.74 21.88
C ASP A 459 3.01 -16.64 21.49
N ASP A 460 2.84 -16.39 20.18
CA ASP A 460 1.84 -15.43 19.69
C ASP A 460 0.43 -15.90 20.04
N GLN A 461 0.14 -17.18 19.83
CA GLN A 461 -1.15 -17.78 20.17
C GLN A 461 -1.43 -17.72 21.67
N GLN A 462 -0.44 -17.98 22.53
CA GLN A 462 -0.58 -17.86 23.98
C GLN A 462 -0.87 -16.42 24.40
N ARG A 463 -0.20 -15.42 23.80
CA ARG A 463 -0.48 -14.01 24.03
C ARG A 463 -1.89 -13.64 23.60
N LEU A 464 -2.35 -14.14 22.45
CA LEU A 464 -3.73 -13.94 21.97
C LEU A 464 -4.73 -14.50 22.97
N VAL A 465 -4.55 -15.75 23.41
CA VAL A 465 -5.44 -16.42 24.38
C VAL A 465 -5.44 -15.67 25.72
N SER A 466 -4.29 -15.22 26.20
CA SER A 466 -4.23 -14.45 27.45
C SER A 466 -5.06 -13.15 27.37
N ARG A 467 -5.01 -12.43 26.25
CA ARG A 467 -5.83 -11.25 26.00
C ARG A 467 -7.32 -11.62 25.87
N LEU A 468 -7.63 -12.69 25.13
CA LEU A 468 -9.00 -13.17 24.94
C LEU A 468 -9.70 -13.45 26.28
N ARG A 469 -8.98 -14.04 27.25
CA ARG A 469 -9.50 -14.36 28.60
C ARG A 469 -9.81 -13.14 29.47
N THR A 470 -9.16 -12.00 29.20
CA THR A 470 -9.35 -10.76 29.98
C THR A 470 -10.34 -9.80 29.34
N GLN A 471 -10.79 -10.06 28.13
CA GLN A 471 -11.71 -9.23 27.37
C GLN A 471 -13.14 -9.76 27.44
N ASP A 472 -14.13 -8.86 27.34
CA ASP A 472 -15.54 -9.24 27.22
C ASP A 472 -15.86 -9.63 25.77
N VAL A 473 -15.88 -10.95 25.53
CA VAL A 473 -16.05 -11.55 24.20
C VAL A 473 -17.24 -12.51 24.25
N PRO A 474 -18.47 -12.03 24.00
CA PRO A 474 -19.65 -12.90 24.03
C PRO A 474 -19.73 -13.85 22.83
N LEU A 475 -19.16 -13.45 21.69
CA LEU A 475 -19.28 -14.16 20.42
C LEU A 475 -17.93 -14.44 19.78
N ALA A 476 -17.80 -15.62 19.18
CA ALA A 476 -16.72 -15.98 18.28
C ALA A 476 -17.28 -16.55 16.98
N LEU A 477 -16.61 -16.24 15.86
CA LEU A 477 -16.81 -16.91 14.56
C LEU A 477 -15.59 -17.78 14.28
N VAL A 478 -15.82 -19.02 13.88
CA VAL A 478 -14.76 -19.92 13.43
C VAL A 478 -14.99 -20.26 11.97
N LEU A 479 -14.08 -19.82 11.12
CA LEU A 479 -14.06 -20.19 9.71
C LEU A 479 -13.38 -21.57 9.61
N THR A 480 -14.16 -22.62 9.32
CA THR A 480 -13.69 -24.01 9.33
C THR A 480 -12.76 -24.35 8.18
N GLU A 481 -12.79 -23.57 7.11
CA GLU A 481 -11.83 -23.65 6.02
C GLU A 481 -10.75 -22.58 6.20
N GLY A 482 -9.50 -22.95 5.87
CA GLY A 482 -8.36 -22.03 5.93
C GLY A 482 -7.42 -22.27 7.11
N ASP A 483 -6.65 -21.24 7.42
CA ASP A 483 -5.51 -21.31 8.33
C ASP A 483 -5.87 -21.40 9.83
N ALA A 484 -7.15 -21.24 10.21
CA ALA A 484 -7.57 -21.26 11.62
C ALA A 484 -7.13 -22.53 12.36
N ARG A 485 -7.13 -23.69 11.67
CA ARG A 485 -6.68 -24.98 12.23
C ARG A 485 -5.20 -25.00 12.62
N LEU A 486 -4.38 -24.11 12.06
CA LEU A 486 -2.96 -23.99 12.42
C LEU A 486 -2.76 -23.30 13.77
N PHE A 487 -3.83 -22.68 14.30
CA PHE A 487 -3.82 -21.99 15.60
C PHE A 487 -4.35 -22.91 16.71
N SER A 488 -3.66 -24.04 16.92
CA SER A 488 -4.11 -25.12 17.83
C SER A 488 -4.38 -24.65 19.26
N VAL A 489 -3.57 -23.72 19.80
CA VAL A 489 -3.74 -23.17 21.16
C VAL A 489 -5.00 -22.32 21.24
N VAL A 490 -5.28 -21.53 20.21
CA VAL A 490 -6.48 -20.69 20.11
C VAL A 490 -7.72 -21.54 19.96
N MET A 491 -7.65 -22.57 19.11
CA MET A 491 -8.79 -23.49 18.90
C MET A 491 -9.14 -24.27 20.17
N ALA A 492 -8.13 -24.75 20.92
CA ALA A 492 -8.36 -25.40 22.20
C ALA A 492 -9.06 -24.49 23.23
N GLU A 493 -8.70 -23.19 23.27
CA GLU A 493 -9.38 -22.21 24.11
C GLU A 493 -10.83 -21.99 23.68
N LEU A 494 -11.08 -21.89 22.37
CA LEU A 494 -12.45 -21.74 21.85
C LEU A 494 -13.31 -22.97 22.14
N ASP A 495 -12.78 -24.17 22.02
CA ASP A 495 -13.51 -25.43 22.33
C ASP A 495 -13.85 -25.54 23.82
N ALA A 496 -12.96 -25.08 24.69
CA ALA A 496 -13.17 -25.08 26.14
C ALA A 496 -14.14 -23.96 26.60
N GLY A 497 -13.97 -22.76 26.07
CA GLY A 497 -14.66 -21.55 26.56
C GLY A 497 -15.95 -21.19 25.85
N PHE A 498 -16.16 -21.69 24.63
CA PHE A 498 -17.29 -21.33 23.78
C PHE A 498 -18.11 -22.56 23.39
N GLN A 499 -19.38 -22.35 23.09
CA GLN A 499 -20.29 -23.37 22.62
C GLN A 499 -20.75 -23.00 21.20
N SER A 500 -20.69 -23.96 20.27
CA SER A 500 -21.31 -23.82 18.95
C SER A 500 -22.84 -23.73 19.12
N VAL A 501 -23.42 -22.74 18.50
CA VAL A 501 -24.87 -22.47 18.54
C VAL A 501 -25.50 -22.48 17.15
N ARG A 502 -24.71 -22.25 16.10
CA ARG A 502 -25.18 -22.22 14.72
C ARG A 502 -24.07 -22.41 13.74
N GLU A 503 -24.31 -23.17 12.69
CA GLU A 503 -23.47 -23.24 11.50
C GLU A 503 -24.11 -22.45 10.35
N ILE A 504 -23.29 -21.64 9.67
CA ILE A 504 -23.67 -20.87 8.47
C ILE A 504 -22.89 -21.46 7.30
N ILE A 505 -23.60 -22.05 6.35
CA ILE A 505 -22.98 -22.62 5.15
C ILE A 505 -22.73 -21.46 4.16
N VAL A 506 -21.47 -21.32 3.74
CA VAL A 506 -21.06 -20.37 2.70
C VAL A 506 -20.68 -21.16 1.47
N GLU A 507 -21.49 -21.05 0.42
CA GLU A 507 -21.33 -21.82 -0.82
C GLU A 507 -19.93 -21.64 -1.41
N GLY A 508 -19.21 -22.75 -1.59
CA GLY A 508 -17.85 -22.79 -2.15
C GLY A 508 -16.76 -22.20 -1.25
N GLN A 509 -17.07 -21.94 0.04
CA GLN A 509 -16.14 -21.35 1.01
C GLN A 509 -16.17 -22.11 2.37
N GLY A 510 -17.00 -23.18 2.50
CA GLY A 510 -17.11 -24.00 3.70
C GLY A 510 -18.13 -23.52 4.72
N VAL A 511 -17.89 -23.82 5.98
CA VAL A 511 -18.81 -23.55 7.08
C VAL A 511 -18.23 -22.51 8.02
N VAL A 512 -19.07 -21.59 8.47
CA VAL A 512 -18.76 -20.64 9.53
C VAL A 512 -19.53 -21.05 10.79
N ASP A 513 -18.80 -21.45 11.83
CA ASP A 513 -19.36 -21.86 13.11
C ASP A 513 -19.48 -20.63 14.04
N VAL A 514 -20.71 -20.32 14.42
CA VAL A 514 -21.04 -19.25 15.37
C VAL A 514 -21.00 -19.82 16.78
N ARG A 515 -20.13 -19.29 17.61
CA ARG A 515 -19.93 -19.74 18.97
C ARG A 515 -20.26 -18.67 19.99
N VAL A 516 -20.90 -19.06 21.08
CA VAL A 516 -21.24 -18.20 22.22
C VAL A 516 -20.35 -18.57 23.40
N ASN A 517 -19.81 -17.56 24.06
CA ASN A 517 -19.04 -17.75 25.29
C ASN A 517 -19.94 -18.33 26.39
N ARG A 518 -19.54 -19.48 26.97
CA ARG A 518 -20.28 -20.19 28.01
C ARG A 518 -20.53 -19.35 29.26
N ARG A 519 -19.74 -18.29 29.49
CA ARG A 519 -19.86 -17.37 30.64
C ARG A 519 -20.68 -16.12 30.31
N ALA A 520 -21.00 -15.89 29.04
CA ALA A 520 -21.76 -14.70 28.65
C ALA A 520 -23.21 -14.79 29.16
N ARG A 521 -23.68 -13.71 29.75
CA ARG A 521 -25.09 -13.59 30.17
C ARG A 521 -25.94 -13.24 28.96
N THR A 522 -26.95 -14.05 28.72
CA THR A 522 -27.91 -13.84 27.63
C THR A 522 -29.18 -13.24 28.20
N ASN A 523 -29.70 -12.17 27.56
CA ASN A 523 -30.90 -11.47 28.02
C ASN A 523 -32.15 -11.88 27.22
N ARG A 524 -31.99 -12.08 25.91
CA ARG A 524 -33.09 -12.44 25.00
C ARG A 524 -32.54 -13.14 23.77
N LEU A 525 -33.41 -13.69 22.95
CA LEU A 525 -33.07 -14.14 21.59
C LEU A 525 -33.40 -13.05 20.57
N ASP A 526 -32.55 -12.91 19.56
CA ASP A 526 -32.82 -12.05 18.40
C ASP A 526 -33.84 -12.71 17.49
N GLU A 527 -34.92 -12.02 17.18
CA GLU A 527 -36.04 -12.56 16.41
C GLU A 527 -35.65 -12.95 14.98
N SER A 528 -34.68 -12.25 14.38
CA SER A 528 -34.27 -12.47 12.99
C SER A 528 -33.31 -13.65 12.82
N THR A 529 -32.46 -13.90 13.81
CA THR A 529 -31.42 -14.92 13.75
C THR A 529 -31.64 -16.10 14.68
N GLY A 530 -32.48 -15.95 15.71
CA GLY A 530 -32.63 -16.94 16.78
C GLY A 530 -31.41 -17.05 17.69
N LEU A 531 -30.42 -16.19 17.56
CA LEU A 531 -29.20 -16.18 18.36
C LEU A 531 -29.39 -15.36 19.66
N PRO A 532 -28.64 -15.65 20.74
CA PRO A 532 -28.76 -14.93 22.00
C PRO A 532 -28.21 -13.51 21.92
N CYS A 533 -28.91 -12.55 22.53
CA CYS A 533 -28.45 -11.18 22.71
C CYS A 533 -27.79 -10.99 24.09
N PHE A 534 -26.82 -10.08 24.17
CA PHE A 534 -25.99 -9.81 25.35
C PHE A 534 -26.12 -8.36 25.85
N THR A 535 -27.05 -7.58 25.25
CA THR A 535 -27.35 -6.19 25.62
C THR A 535 -28.53 -6.11 26.57
#